data_8c2432675abccd5d5651acdd4d658e4f
#
_entry.id   8c2432675abccd5d5651acdd4d658e4f
#
_cell.length_a   1.000
_cell.length_b   1.000
_cell.length_c   1.000
_cell.angle_alpha   90.00
_cell.angle_beta   90.00
_cell.angle_gamma   90.00
#
_symmetry.space_group_name_H-M   'P 1'
#
loop_
_entity.id
_entity.type
_entity.pdbx_description
1 polymer ?
#
loop_
_entity_poly.entity_id
_entity_poly.type
_entity_poly.pdbx_seq_one_letter_code
_entity_poly.pdbx_strand_id
1 'polypeptide(L)'
;EIGDAIEIKAKSLAKVLCRDSEEMILLMTYLIREMIRNIPEHADTMTAWICGQYWPAKQKAEIAIVDEGIGIRSSLRKNQAHSAYIQTDEDAILCAVKPGISQAFIPSRQNRSSDVWANSGFGLYMVSEICRKLQGLFWLASGEKFVCINSSGEQTIGDTHISGTAIRMTFST
;
A
#
# COMPACT_ATOMS: atom_id res chain seq x y z
N GLU A 1 4.52 -12.44 17.41
CA GLU A 1 4.09 -13.25 16.24
C GLU A 1 4.24 -12.48 14.93
N ILE A 2 3.48 -12.82 13.83
CA ILE A 2 3.69 -12.16 12.51
C ILE A 2 3.48 -10.63 12.59
N GLY A 3 2.44 -10.19 13.28
CA GLY A 3 2.12 -8.77 13.45
C GLY A 3 3.25 -7.99 14.13
N ASP A 4 3.83 -8.56 15.19
CA ASP A 4 4.94 -7.94 15.92
C ASP A 4 6.20 -7.87 15.06
N ALA A 5 6.47 -8.90 14.25
CA ALA A 5 7.60 -8.92 13.33
C ALA A 5 7.46 -7.84 12.23
N ILE A 6 6.25 -7.64 11.70
CA ILE A 6 5.94 -6.59 10.73
C ILE A 6 6.15 -5.22 11.37
N GLU A 7 5.64 -4.98 12.58
CA GLU A 7 5.79 -3.71 13.30
C GLU A 7 7.28 -3.37 13.54
N ILE A 8 8.06 -4.33 14.02
CA ILE A 8 9.51 -4.15 14.25
C ILE A 8 10.24 -3.80 12.95
N LYS A 9 9.95 -4.50 11.87
CA LYS A 9 10.56 -4.24 10.56
C LYS A 9 10.15 -2.89 10.01
N ALA A 10 8.88 -2.54 10.06
CA ALA A 10 8.36 -1.25 9.62
C ALA A 10 9.04 -0.10 10.37
N LYS A 11 9.14 -0.20 11.70
CA LYS A 11 9.81 0.81 12.53
C LYS A 11 11.30 0.93 12.22
N SER A 12 12.00 -0.17 11.98
CA SER A 12 13.41 -0.17 11.58
C SER A 12 13.62 0.59 10.27
N LEU A 13 12.79 0.30 9.26
CA LEU A 13 12.85 0.99 7.96
C LEU A 13 12.51 2.48 8.08
N ALA A 14 11.45 2.81 8.84
CA ALA A 14 11.04 4.19 9.07
C ALA A 14 12.17 5.02 9.70
N LYS A 15 12.90 4.48 10.68
CA LYS A 15 14.07 5.14 11.29
C LYS A 15 15.18 5.45 10.28
N VAL A 16 15.43 4.56 9.33
CA VAL A 16 16.43 4.79 8.27
C VAL A 16 15.98 5.90 7.33
N LEU A 17 14.69 5.94 7.00
CA LEU A 17 14.13 6.88 6.02
C LEU A 17 13.88 8.28 6.58
N CYS A 18 13.50 8.40 7.86
CA CYS A 18 13.06 9.65 8.48
C CYS A 18 14.02 10.23 9.52
N ARG A 19 15.07 9.48 9.88
CA ARG A 19 16.17 9.83 10.81
C ARG A 19 15.77 10.55 12.10
N ASP A 20 15.57 11.87 12.06
CA ASP A 20 15.54 12.73 13.24
C ASP A 20 14.11 13.18 13.66
N SER A 21 13.09 12.87 12.87
CA SER A 21 11.71 13.25 13.16
C SER A 21 10.92 12.07 13.73
N GLU A 22 10.66 12.08 15.03
CA GLU A 22 9.86 11.05 15.69
C GLU A 22 8.44 10.97 15.10
N GLU A 23 7.84 12.11 14.77
CA GLU A 23 6.51 12.17 14.15
C GLU A 23 6.51 11.48 12.78
N MET A 24 7.51 11.76 11.95
CA MET A 24 7.68 11.12 10.65
C MET A 24 7.97 9.63 10.78
N ILE A 25 8.76 9.22 11.79
CA ILE A 25 9.03 7.80 12.05
C ILE A 25 7.74 7.07 12.41
N LEU A 26 6.89 7.63 13.26
CA LEU A 26 5.59 7.04 13.62
C LEU A 26 4.69 6.91 12.39
N LEU A 27 4.57 7.97 11.62
CA LEU A 27 3.75 8.00 10.40
C LEU A 27 4.24 6.99 9.37
N MET A 28 5.55 6.95 9.10
CA MET A 28 6.15 6.02 8.14
C MET A 28 6.10 4.58 8.63
N THR A 29 6.21 4.34 9.94
CA THR A 29 6.00 3.01 10.52
C THR A 29 4.60 2.51 10.20
N TYR A 30 3.58 3.34 10.38
CA TYR A 30 2.21 3.01 10.01
C TYR A 30 2.07 2.67 8.51
N LEU A 31 2.58 3.55 7.62
CA LEU A 31 2.48 3.34 6.17
C LEU A 31 3.17 2.05 5.72
N ILE A 32 4.39 1.82 6.17
CA ILE A 32 5.18 0.63 5.82
C ILE A 32 4.49 -0.63 6.36
N ARG A 33 3.98 -0.58 7.59
CA ARG A 33 3.23 -1.69 8.19
C ARG A 33 2.01 -2.06 7.35
N GLU A 34 1.19 -1.09 6.94
CA GLU A 34 0.00 -1.34 6.11
C GLU A 34 0.37 -2.00 4.77
N MET A 35 1.44 -1.54 4.13
CA MET A 35 1.90 -2.14 2.88
C MET A 35 2.41 -3.58 3.07
N ILE A 36 3.21 -3.84 4.12
CA ILE A 36 3.73 -5.18 4.40
C ILE A 36 2.59 -6.14 4.77
N ARG A 37 1.61 -5.69 5.54
CA ARG A 37 0.44 -6.50 5.92
C ARG A 37 -0.39 -6.98 4.73
N ASN A 38 -0.47 -6.18 3.68
CA ASN A 38 -1.20 -6.57 2.47
C ASN A 38 -0.66 -7.86 1.83
N ILE A 39 0.60 -8.20 2.07
CA ILE A 39 1.24 -9.38 1.48
C ILE A 39 0.64 -10.68 2.06
N PRO A 40 0.75 -11.00 3.35
CA PRO A 40 0.15 -12.22 3.90
C PRO A 40 -1.39 -12.21 3.87
N GLU A 41 -2.02 -11.03 3.89
CA GLU A 41 -3.49 -10.93 3.92
C GLU A 41 -4.13 -11.06 2.54
N HIS A 42 -3.46 -10.62 1.47
CA HIS A 42 -4.09 -10.45 0.16
C HIS A 42 -3.32 -11.06 -1.02
N ALA A 43 -2.01 -11.27 -0.90
CA ALA A 43 -1.19 -11.68 -2.02
C ALA A 43 -1.05 -13.20 -2.18
N ASP A 44 -1.54 -14.00 -1.24
CA ASP A 44 -1.34 -15.46 -1.19
C ASP A 44 0.17 -15.84 -1.23
N THR A 45 1.03 -14.99 -0.69
CA THR A 45 2.47 -15.22 -0.57
C THR A 45 2.99 -14.71 0.77
N MET A 46 4.12 -15.23 1.20
CA MET A 46 4.85 -14.74 2.39
C MET A 46 6.18 -14.07 2.00
N THR A 47 6.43 -13.92 0.71
CA THR A 47 7.70 -13.38 0.20
C THR A 47 7.49 -12.00 -0.39
N ALA A 48 8.34 -11.06 0.03
CA ALA A 48 8.41 -9.72 -0.55
C ALA A 48 9.83 -9.19 -0.53
N TRP A 49 10.12 -8.31 -1.47
CA TRP A 49 11.34 -7.51 -1.50
C TRP A 49 11.02 -6.09 -1.07
N ILE A 50 11.85 -5.56 -0.17
CA ILE A 50 11.69 -4.20 0.35
C ILE A 50 13.01 -3.48 0.16
N CYS A 51 12.96 -2.32 -0.49
CA CYS A 51 14.09 -1.43 -0.68
C CYS A 51 13.71 -0.02 -0.27
N GLY A 52 14.58 0.66 0.47
CA GLY A 52 14.36 2.04 0.88
C GLY A 52 15.65 2.84 0.85
N GLN A 53 15.56 4.12 0.49
CA GLN A 53 16.67 5.03 0.45
C GLN A 53 16.29 6.43 0.91
N TYR A 54 17.21 7.07 1.62
CA TYR A 54 17.14 8.47 2.01
C TYR A 54 18.27 9.26 1.33
N TRP A 55 17.93 10.42 0.77
CA TRP A 55 18.88 11.37 0.18
C TRP A 55 18.95 12.66 1.01
N PRO A 56 19.93 12.82 1.92
CA PRO A 56 20.01 13.96 2.82
C PRO A 56 20.04 15.31 2.09
N ALA A 57 20.86 15.39 1.02
CA ALA A 57 20.99 16.62 0.24
C ALA A 57 19.72 17.06 -0.48
N LYS A 58 18.75 16.15 -0.67
CA LYS A 58 17.47 16.42 -1.32
C LYS A 58 16.32 16.47 -0.32
N GLN A 59 16.58 16.17 0.94
CA GLN A 59 15.53 15.96 1.97
C GLN A 59 14.38 15.09 1.45
N LYS A 60 14.75 13.95 0.86
CA LYS A 60 13.83 13.06 0.18
C LYS A 60 14.09 11.62 0.58
N ALA A 61 13.03 10.89 0.80
CA ALA A 61 13.08 9.44 0.99
C ALA A 61 12.21 8.71 -0.03
N GLU A 62 12.57 7.48 -0.28
CA GLU A 62 11.82 6.57 -1.15
C GLU A 62 11.81 5.17 -0.55
N ILE A 63 10.70 4.47 -0.69
CA ILE A 63 10.56 3.06 -0.36
C ILE A 63 9.80 2.36 -1.48
N ALA A 64 10.23 1.15 -1.81
CA ALA A 64 9.55 0.24 -2.70
C ALA A 64 9.34 -1.11 -2.01
N ILE A 65 8.17 -1.70 -2.23
CA ILE A 65 7.80 -3.03 -1.75
C ILE A 65 7.21 -3.79 -2.93
N VAL A 66 7.71 -5.00 -3.18
CA VAL A 66 7.28 -5.84 -4.29
C VAL A 66 7.00 -7.24 -3.77
N ASP A 67 5.85 -7.81 -4.14
CA ASP A 67 5.52 -9.22 -3.93
C ASP A 67 5.30 -9.95 -5.27
N GLU A 68 5.44 -11.27 -5.26
CA GLU A 68 5.13 -12.15 -6.39
C GLU A 68 3.83 -12.94 -6.13
N GLY A 69 2.86 -12.30 -5.50
CA GLY A 69 1.57 -12.92 -5.19
C GLY A 69 0.61 -12.93 -6.37
N ILE A 70 -0.67 -13.15 -6.05
CA ILE A 70 -1.76 -13.29 -7.05
C ILE A 70 -2.14 -11.97 -7.73
N GLY A 71 -1.60 -10.84 -7.29
CA GLY A 71 -1.94 -9.51 -7.78
C GLY A 71 -3.29 -8.98 -7.31
N ILE A 72 -3.49 -7.66 -7.50
CA ILE A 72 -4.65 -6.95 -6.95
C ILE A 72 -5.97 -7.42 -7.56
N ARG A 73 -6.01 -7.64 -8.87
CA ARG A 73 -7.24 -8.08 -9.57
C ARG A 73 -7.74 -9.41 -9.02
N SER A 74 -6.86 -10.40 -8.93
CA SER A 74 -7.22 -11.73 -8.41
C SER A 74 -7.63 -11.66 -6.95
N SER A 75 -6.93 -10.86 -6.14
CA SER A 75 -7.24 -10.64 -4.73
C SER A 75 -8.63 -10.03 -4.54
N LEU A 76 -8.92 -8.92 -5.21
CA LEU A 76 -10.21 -8.23 -5.07
C LEU A 76 -11.39 -9.06 -5.59
N ARG A 77 -11.20 -9.83 -6.65
CA ARG A 77 -12.24 -10.72 -7.21
C ARG A 77 -12.63 -11.89 -6.31
N LYS A 78 -11.85 -12.22 -5.29
CA LYS A 78 -12.26 -13.18 -4.25
C LYS A 78 -13.47 -12.68 -3.47
N ASN A 79 -13.70 -11.37 -3.38
CA ASN A 79 -14.90 -10.79 -2.81
C ASN A 79 -16.00 -10.66 -3.89
N GLN A 80 -17.10 -11.39 -3.71
CA GLN A 80 -18.23 -11.39 -4.66
C GLN A 80 -18.78 -9.97 -4.92
N ALA A 81 -18.75 -9.09 -3.92
CA ALA A 81 -19.21 -7.71 -4.07
C ALA A 81 -18.36 -6.90 -5.07
N HIS A 82 -17.10 -7.29 -5.28
CA HIS A 82 -16.18 -6.62 -6.20
C HIS A 82 -16.06 -7.32 -7.55
N SER A 83 -16.29 -8.63 -7.60
CA SER A 83 -16.07 -9.45 -8.80
C SER A 83 -16.86 -9.00 -10.02
N ALA A 84 -18.05 -8.41 -9.82
CA ALA A 84 -18.93 -7.99 -10.90
C ALA A 84 -18.40 -6.80 -11.71
N TYR A 85 -17.67 -5.88 -11.07
CA TYR A 85 -17.19 -4.63 -11.71
C TYR A 85 -15.68 -4.57 -11.91
N ILE A 86 -14.91 -5.52 -11.36
CA ILE A 86 -13.46 -5.61 -11.59
C ILE A 86 -13.21 -6.60 -12.73
N GLN A 87 -13.12 -6.09 -13.96
CA GLN A 87 -12.92 -6.91 -15.16
C GLN A 87 -11.49 -6.82 -15.70
N THR A 88 -10.80 -5.70 -15.48
CA THR A 88 -9.45 -5.43 -15.96
C THR A 88 -8.48 -5.16 -14.80
N ASP A 89 -7.18 -5.17 -15.07
CA ASP A 89 -6.17 -4.74 -14.10
C ASP A 89 -6.28 -3.25 -13.80
N GLU A 90 -6.75 -2.45 -14.76
CA GLU A 90 -7.04 -1.03 -14.58
C GLU A 90 -8.17 -0.82 -13.56
N ASP A 91 -9.30 -1.54 -13.71
CA ASP A 91 -10.38 -1.49 -12.73
C ASP A 91 -9.86 -1.83 -11.33
N ALA A 92 -9.01 -2.85 -11.24
CA ALA A 92 -8.48 -3.34 -9.97
C ALA A 92 -7.58 -2.32 -9.27
N ILE A 93 -6.59 -1.74 -9.98
CA ILE A 93 -5.68 -0.76 -9.37
C ILE A 93 -6.38 0.54 -9.00
N LEU A 94 -7.31 1.03 -9.83
CA LEU A 94 -8.11 2.20 -9.52
C LEU A 94 -9.07 1.97 -8.36
N CYS A 95 -9.58 0.74 -8.24
CA CYS A 95 -10.43 0.36 -7.13
C CYS A 95 -9.64 0.27 -5.81
N ALA A 96 -8.43 -0.29 -5.85
CA ALA A 96 -7.59 -0.49 -4.67
C ALA A 96 -7.17 0.81 -3.95
N VAL A 97 -7.12 1.94 -4.68
CA VAL A 97 -6.79 3.25 -4.11
C VAL A 97 -8.04 4.05 -3.69
N LYS A 98 -9.23 3.46 -3.73
CA LYS A 98 -10.47 4.08 -3.22
C LYS A 98 -10.71 3.71 -1.76
N PRO A 99 -11.35 4.58 -0.98
CA PRO A 99 -11.70 4.27 0.41
C PRO A 99 -12.71 3.12 0.50
N GLY A 100 -12.55 2.26 1.50
CA GLY A 100 -13.49 1.17 1.79
C GLY A 100 -13.41 -0.04 0.86
N ILE A 101 -12.33 -0.17 0.09
CA ILE A 101 -12.12 -1.30 -0.83
C ILE A 101 -11.09 -2.27 -0.25
N SER A 102 -11.52 -3.50 0.00
CA SER A 102 -10.65 -4.60 0.42
C SER A 102 -11.33 -5.93 0.12
N GLN A 103 -10.54 -6.98 -0.03
CA GLN A 103 -11.04 -8.35 -0.14
C GLN A 103 -11.92 -8.74 1.06
N ALA A 104 -11.56 -8.29 2.26
CA ALA A 104 -12.24 -8.63 3.51
C ALA A 104 -13.41 -7.70 3.86
N PHE A 105 -13.56 -6.53 3.19
CA PHE A 105 -14.57 -5.55 3.55
C PHE A 105 -15.97 -5.96 3.05
N ILE A 106 -16.86 -6.25 3.98
CA ILE A 106 -18.30 -6.46 3.73
C ILE A 106 -19.06 -5.37 4.48
N PRO A 107 -19.72 -4.41 3.79
CA PRO A 107 -20.40 -3.27 4.42
C PRO A 107 -21.46 -3.63 5.48
N SER A 108 -22.05 -4.83 5.40
CA SER A 108 -23.12 -5.28 6.29
C SER A 108 -22.64 -5.96 7.58
N ARG A 109 -21.36 -6.26 7.73
CA ARG A 109 -20.78 -6.81 8.95
C ARG A 109 -20.01 -5.73 9.71
N GLN A 110 -20.63 -5.16 10.73
CA GLN A 110 -19.91 -4.43 11.77
C GLN A 110 -19.00 -5.43 12.50
N ASN A 111 -17.72 -5.44 12.17
CA ASN A 111 -16.74 -6.22 12.90
C ASN A 111 -16.64 -5.66 14.34
N ARG A 112 -17.13 -6.47 15.30
CA ARG A 112 -17.04 -6.20 16.74
C ARG A 112 -15.66 -6.56 17.32
N SER A 113 -14.58 -6.41 16.57
CA SER A 113 -13.23 -6.57 17.12
C SER A 113 -12.65 -5.21 17.48
N SER A 114 -11.94 -5.15 18.60
CA SER A 114 -11.33 -3.95 19.18
C SER A 114 -10.30 -3.25 18.28
N ASP A 115 -9.96 -3.82 17.15
CA ASP A 115 -9.12 -3.22 16.11
C ASP A 115 -10.01 -2.60 15.02
N VAL A 116 -10.52 -1.39 15.30
CA VAL A 116 -11.37 -0.61 14.39
C VAL A 116 -10.70 -0.37 13.01
N TRP A 117 -9.40 -0.50 12.93
CA TRP A 117 -8.58 -0.27 11.73
C TRP A 117 -8.11 -1.57 11.06
N ALA A 118 -8.27 -2.72 11.69
CA ALA A 118 -7.91 -4.01 11.10
C ALA A 118 -8.90 -4.37 10.00
N ASN A 119 -8.44 -4.51 8.75
CA ASN A 119 -9.23 -4.94 7.58
C ASN A 119 -10.37 -3.99 7.16
N SER A 120 -10.22 -2.68 7.39
CA SER A 120 -11.23 -1.67 7.03
C SER A 120 -11.33 -1.37 5.53
N GLY A 121 -10.41 -1.88 4.70
CA GLY A 121 -10.33 -1.54 3.27
C GLY A 121 -9.76 -0.15 2.99
N PHE A 122 -9.16 0.50 3.98
CA PHE A 122 -8.61 1.85 3.84
C PHE A 122 -7.09 1.88 3.67
N GLY A 123 -6.38 0.76 3.79
CA GLY A 123 -4.91 0.72 3.82
C GLY A 123 -4.24 1.45 2.67
N LEU A 124 -4.40 0.99 1.43
CA LEU A 124 -3.77 1.61 0.25
C LEU A 124 -4.28 3.04 -0.03
N TYR A 125 -5.56 3.30 0.21
CA TYR A 125 -6.12 4.65 0.12
C TYR A 125 -5.42 5.60 1.11
N MET A 126 -5.31 5.23 2.39
CA MET A 126 -4.65 6.05 3.40
C MET A 126 -3.18 6.27 3.09
N VAL A 127 -2.49 5.23 2.59
CA VAL A 127 -1.09 5.33 2.15
C VAL A 127 -0.95 6.36 1.03
N SER A 128 -1.81 6.32 0.03
CA SER A 128 -1.78 7.28 -1.09
C SER A 128 -2.07 8.72 -0.63
N GLU A 129 -3.05 8.92 0.26
CA GLU A 129 -3.42 10.24 0.78
C GLU A 129 -2.34 10.85 1.69
N ILE A 130 -1.71 10.04 2.54
CA ILE A 130 -0.62 10.53 3.38
C ILE A 130 0.60 10.87 2.51
N CYS A 131 0.93 10.02 1.54
CA CYS A 131 2.01 10.28 0.61
C CYS A 131 1.80 11.61 -0.15
N ARG A 132 0.58 11.86 -0.60
CA ARG A 132 0.19 13.13 -1.23
C ARG A 132 0.37 14.33 -0.30
N LYS A 133 -0.06 14.24 0.97
CA LYS A 133 0.11 15.29 1.98
C LYS A 133 1.58 15.58 2.30
N LEU A 134 2.44 14.59 2.19
CA LEU A 134 3.91 14.73 2.34
C LEU A 134 4.60 15.23 1.07
N GLN A 135 3.86 15.85 0.15
CA GLN A 135 4.37 16.34 -1.14
C GLN A 135 5.10 15.26 -1.95
N GLY A 136 4.65 14.02 -1.78
CA GLY A 136 5.25 12.83 -2.36
C GLY A 136 4.52 12.32 -3.60
N LEU A 137 4.94 11.14 -4.01
CA LEU A 137 4.38 10.42 -5.14
C LEU A 137 4.11 8.98 -4.69
N PHE A 138 2.90 8.50 -4.92
CA PHE A 138 2.49 7.12 -4.72
C PHE A 138 2.35 6.43 -6.07
N TRP A 139 3.00 5.28 -6.22
CA TRP A 139 2.92 4.45 -7.42
C TRP A 139 2.55 3.02 -7.04
N LEU A 140 1.55 2.48 -7.71
CA LEU A 140 1.01 1.14 -7.51
C LEU A 140 0.89 0.44 -8.85
N ALA A 141 1.45 -0.75 -8.96
CA ALA A 141 1.36 -1.58 -10.16
C ALA A 141 0.97 -3.02 -9.82
N SER A 142 0.17 -3.64 -10.68
CA SER A 142 -0.17 -5.06 -10.62
C SER A 142 -0.74 -5.53 -11.94
N GLY A 143 -0.30 -6.69 -12.42
CA GLY A 143 -0.68 -7.19 -13.74
C GLY A 143 -0.12 -6.30 -14.86
N GLU A 144 -0.99 -5.88 -15.76
CA GLU A 144 -0.63 -5.11 -16.95
C GLU A 144 -0.72 -3.58 -16.76
N LYS A 145 -1.04 -3.10 -15.54
CA LYS A 145 -1.31 -1.68 -15.31
C LYS A 145 -0.63 -1.12 -14.07
N PHE A 146 -0.33 0.19 -14.11
CA PHE A 146 0.03 0.96 -12.93
C PHE A 146 -0.80 2.23 -12.81
N VAL A 147 -0.92 2.75 -11.60
CA VAL A 147 -1.40 4.09 -11.28
C VAL A 147 -0.32 4.85 -10.51
N CYS A 148 -0.09 6.09 -10.91
CA CYS A 148 0.77 7.04 -10.22
C CYS A 148 -0.07 8.21 -9.72
N ILE A 149 0.00 8.52 -8.43
CA ILE A 149 -0.73 9.62 -7.80
C ILE A 149 0.30 10.63 -7.30
N ASN A 150 0.26 11.85 -7.82
CA ASN A 150 1.16 12.92 -7.42
C ASN A 150 0.64 13.72 -6.22
N SER A 151 1.41 14.70 -5.76
CA SER A 151 1.05 15.53 -4.60
C SER A 151 -0.21 16.39 -4.79
N SER A 152 -0.59 16.72 -6.03
CA SER A 152 -1.83 17.40 -6.33
C SER A 152 -3.06 16.48 -6.33
N GLY A 153 -2.85 15.16 -6.29
CA GLY A 153 -3.90 14.14 -6.40
C GLY A 153 -4.23 13.74 -7.84
N GLU A 154 -3.47 14.25 -8.81
CA GLU A 154 -3.61 13.85 -10.19
C GLU A 154 -3.15 12.41 -10.37
N GLN A 155 -3.92 11.63 -11.12
CA GLN A 155 -3.68 10.21 -11.38
C GLN A 155 -3.23 10.02 -12.82
N THR A 156 -2.10 9.36 -12.99
CA THR A 156 -1.62 8.88 -14.29
C THR A 156 -1.68 7.36 -14.32
N ILE A 157 -2.31 6.81 -15.34
CA ILE A 157 -2.40 5.37 -15.58
C ILE A 157 -1.51 5.03 -16.75
N GLY A 158 -0.80 3.90 -16.66
CA GLY A 158 0.04 3.42 -17.75
C GLY A 158 0.15 1.91 -17.76
N ASP A 159 0.83 1.42 -18.79
CA ASP A 159 1.05 -0.01 -19.00
C ASP A 159 2.33 -0.48 -18.30
N THR A 160 2.28 -1.70 -17.78
CA THR A 160 3.41 -2.39 -17.15
C THR A 160 3.21 -3.90 -17.30
N HIS A 161 4.15 -4.68 -16.79
CA HIS A 161 3.96 -6.12 -16.63
C HIS A 161 4.62 -6.56 -15.33
N ILE A 162 3.79 -6.79 -14.29
CA ILE A 162 4.25 -7.18 -12.96
C ILE A 162 3.44 -8.38 -12.48
N SER A 163 4.14 -9.48 -12.22
CA SER A 163 3.60 -10.62 -11.50
C SER A 163 3.48 -10.25 -10.01
N GLY A 164 2.27 -10.26 -9.46
CA GLY A 164 2.03 -9.80 -8.08
C GLY A 164 1.73 -8.31 -7.96
N THR A 165 2.30 -7.64 -6.95
CA THR A 165 2.07 -6.21 -6.69
C THR A 165 3.38 -5.49 -6.40
N ALA A 166 3.54 -4.29 -6.96
CA ALA A 166 4.63 -3.39 -6.63
C ALA A 166 4.08 -2.04 -6.16
N ILE A 167 4.59 -1.57 -5.03
CA ILE A 167 4.26 -0.28 -4.44
C ILE A 167 5.54 0.53 -4.30
N ARG A 168 5.50 1.79 -4.70
CA ARG A 168 6.60 2.73 -4.50
C ARG A 168 6.06 4.04 -3.96
N MET A 169 6.72 4.55 -2.94
CA MET A 169 6.44 5.87 -2.37
C MET A 169 7.69 6.71 -2.39
N THR A 170 7.54 7.98 -2.77
CA THR A 170 8.54 9.01 -2.51
C THR A 170 7.90 10.10 -1.67
N PHE A 171 8.67 10.74 -0.77
CA PHE A 171 8.17 11.83 0.06
C PHE A 171 9.30 12.74 0.51
N SER A 172 8.97 13.99 0.85
CA SER A 172 9.87 14.93 1.50
C SER A 172 9.96 14.61 3.00
N THR A 173 11.14 14.73 3.59
CA THR A 173 11.42 14.45 5.00
C THR A 173 11.75 15.75 5.74
#